data_3ee2d797e1c2565fc99083c5566de3e1
#
_entry.id   3ee2d797e1c2565fc99083c5566de3e1
#
_cell.length_a   1.000
_cell.length_b   1.000
_cell.length_c   1.000
_cell.angle_alpha   90.00
_cell.angle_beta   90.00
_cell.angle_gamma   90.00
#
_symmetry.space_group_name_H-M   'P 1'
#
loop_
_entity.id
_entity.type
_entity.pdbx_description
1 polymer ?
#
loop_
_entity_poly.entity_id
_entity_poly.type
_entity_poly.pdbx_seq_one_letter_code
_entity_poly.pdbx_strand_id
1 'polypeptide(L)'
;MLANSNLAKKMRYRAEYVHEPGIVRDVFDSSHYQSLLKTIVPADMDHPFFHFSDERDIALGLSTDGFGPFKQRDKTCWPVILFNYNLPPDIRFQKKYCIHLFTIPGPKKPWDWDSFCWPLVQELIQLEIGVKAFDVISQAIFLFHAYLILAFGDIPAVALIMRMKGQNGLSPCRTCNIKGISVSRTYYVPLRRDKIPGASPQQYNASDLPIRTHEEFLEQAHAVEMAPNNSTHERLAKQYGIKGIPVLSSISSLSFPSSFPFDFMHLIWENLLPNLILFWTGEFKDLDHQNKGYVIAPHIWNAVGVTTAASGATIPAAFGASVPNIATKQSQMSAEMYSNWTLYIAPIVLRGRFKKNKYYTHFMQLVRVIKLCLAFEFDEAALNEIDEGFKSWVQGYEQ
;
A
#
# COMPACT_ATOMS: atom_id res chain seq x y z
N MET A 1 20.96 -16.79 -8.74
CA MET A 1 21.53 -15.65 -7.99
C MET A 1 22.82 -16.07 -7.28
N LEU A 2 22.81 -17.09 -6.47
CA LEU A 2 23.98 -17.57 -5.69
C LEU A 2 25.14 -18.11 -6.54
N ALA A 3 24.89 -18.50 -7.78
CA ALA A 3 25.94 -18.92 -8.74
C ALA A 3 26.71 -17.73 -9.37
N ASN A 4 26.27 -16.50 -9.17
CA ASN A 4 26.95 -15.29 -9.63
C ASN A 4 27.64 -14.60 -8.44
N SER A 5 28.97 -14.61 -8.41
CA SER A 5 29.75 -14.12 -7.28
C SER A 5 29.52 -12.63 -6.98
N ASN A 6 29.33 -11.79 -8.02
CA ASN A 6 29.04 -10.36 -7.81
C ASN A 6 27.64 -10.15 -7.21
N LEU A 7 26.66 -10.91 -7.65
CA LEU A 7 25.31 -10.83 -7.11
C LEU A 7 25.23 -11.42 -5.71
N ALA A 8 25.89 -12.56 -5.46
CA ALA A 8 25.97 -13.17 -4.14
C ALA A 8 26.60 -12.23 -3.09
N LYS A 9 27.65 -11.46 -3.48
CA LYS A 9 28.23 -10.43 -2.61
C LYS A 9 27.25 -9.31 -2.29
N LYS A 10 26.48 -8.82 -3.28
CA LYS A 10 25.47 -7.77 -3.07
C LYS A 10 24.32 -8.22 -2.17
N MET A 11 23.96 -9.51 -2.22
CA MET A 11 22.91 -10.09 -1.37
C MET A 11 23.29 -10.19 0.11
N ARG A 12 24.54 -9.91 0.48
CA ARG A 12 24.96 -9.79 1.89
C ARG A 12 24.39 -8.57 2.59
N TYR A 13 23.82 -7.61 1.83
CA TYR A 13 23.25 -6.37 2.38
C TYR A 13 22.33 -6.64 3.58
N ARG A 14 21.43 -7.64 3.52
CA ARG A 14 20.56 -7.99 4.66
C ARG A 14 21.35 -8.38 5.91
N ALA A 15 22.33 -9.28 5.75
CA ALA A 15 23.14 -9.78 6.88
C ALA A 15 24.08 -8.72 7.45
N GLU A 16 24.52 -7.79 6.61
CA GLU A 16 25.41 -6.67 6.97
C GLU A 16 24.62 -5.44 7.47
N TYR A 17 23.28 -5.49 7.36
CA TYR A 17 22.43 -4.38 7.80
C TYR A 17 22.41 -4.26 9.32
N VAL A 18 22.74 -3.07 9.81
CA VAL A 18 22.73 -2.77 11.25
C VAL A 18 21.44 -2.03 11.61
N HIS A 19 20.56 -2.73 12.32
CA HIS A 19 19.37 -2.13 12.90
C HIS A 19 19.75 -1.19 14.06
N GLU A 20 19.23 0.01 14.02
CA GLU A 20 19.39 1.02 15.07
C GLU A 20 18.01 1.31 15.68
N PRO A 21 17.79 1.00 16.99
CA PRO A 21 16.51 1.22 17.63
C PRO A 21 16.07 2.69 17.54
N GLY A 22 14.81 2.91 17.14
CA GLY A 22 14.24 4.25 16.97
C GLY A 22 14.52 4.90 15.62
N ILE A 23 15.32 4.28 14.75
CA ILE A 23 15.57 4.75 13.37
C ILE A 23 14.99 3.75 12.37
N VAL A 24 14.29 4.24 11.35
CA VAL A 24 13.74 3.43 10.25
C VAL A 24 14.34 3.89 8.94
N ARG A 25 15.09 3.00 8.26
CA ARG A 25 15.79 3.25 6.99
C ARG A 25 15.47 2.22 5.93
N ASP A 26 15.12 1.00 6.34
CA ASP A 26 14.83 -0.11 5.43
C ASP A 26 13.71 -0.99 6.00
N VAL A 27 13.20 -1.92 5.20
CA VAL A 27 12.24 -2.95 5.61
C VAL A 27 12.76 -3.76 6.80
N PHE A 28 14.07 -3.89 6.95
CA PHE A 28 14.73 -4.61 8.04
C PHE A 28 14.58 -3.92 9.41
N ASP A 29 14.18 -2.66 9.45
CA ASP A 29 13.82 -1.96 10.69
C ASP A 29 12.37 -2.17 11.09
N SER A 30 11.55 -2.79 10.22
CA SER A 30 10.13 -3.03 10.53
C SER A 30 9.96 -3.96 11.73
N SER A 31 8.96 -3.68 12.56
CA SER A 31 8.60 -4.53 13.69
C SER A 31 8.31 -5.97 13.26
N HIS A 32 7.73 -6.16 12.08
CA HIS A 32 7.47 -7.48 11.52
C HIS A 32 8.78 -8.25 11.27
N TYR A 33 9.73 -7.66 10.54
CA TYR A 33 11.02 -8.32 10.28
C TYR A 33 11.78 -8.60 11.60
N GLN A 34 11.81 -7.64 12.52
CA GLN A 34 12.47 -7.82 13.83
C GLN A 34 11.80 -8.92 14.68
N SER A 35 10.49 -9.15 14.53
CA SER A 35 9.80 -10.27 15.18
C SER A 35 10.16 -11.60 14.57
N LEU A 36 10.32 -11.68 13.23
CA LEU A 36 10.72 -12.91 12.53
C LEU A 36 12.09 -13.41 12.99
N LEU A 37 13.05 -12.54 13.28
CA LEU A 37 14.35 -12.92 13.82
C LEU A 37 14.27 -13.68 15.15
N LYS A 38 13.14 -13.60 15.84
CA LYS A 38 12.88 -14.25 17.14
C LYS A 38 11.83 -15.35 17.04
N THR A 39 11.34 -15.63 15.83
CA THR A 39 10.28 -16.62 15.57
C THR A 39 10.88 -17.85 14.93
N ILE A 40 10.57 -19.02 15.50
CA ILE A 40 10.98 -20.33 14.98
C ILE A 40 10.16 -20.61 13.71
N VAL A 41 10.83 -21.14 12.69
CA VAL A 41 10.16 -21.63 11.48
C VAL A 41 9.32 -22.86 11.87
N PRO A 42 8.00 -22.87 11.59
CA PRO A 42 7.12 -23.99 11.91
C PRO A 42 7.35 -25.14 10.93
N ALA A 43 8.41 -25.90 11.15
CA ALA A 43 8.74 -27.10 10.39
C ALA A 43 8.79 -28.29 11.38
N ASP A 44 8.30 -29.45 10.93
CA ASP A 44 8.43 -30.70 11.68
C ASP A 44 9.87 -31.21 11.50
N MET A 45 10.78 -30.66 12.32
CA MET A 45 12.22 -30.92 12.27
C MET A 45 12.76 -31.25 13.65
N ASP A 46 13.71 -32.17 13.70
CA ASP A 46 14.42 -32.53 14.93
C ASP A 46 15.22 -31.37 15.56
N HIS A 47 15.56 -30.37 14.74
CA HIS A 47 16.31 -29.18 15.14
C HIS A 47 15.57 -27.90 14.68
N PRO A 48 14.76 -27.28 15.53
CA PRO A 48 14.08 -26.02 15.20
C PRO A 48 15.10 -24.89 15.00
N PHE A 49 14.84 -24.01 14.05
CA PHE A 49 15.69 -22.85 13.74
C PHE A 49 14.83 -21.59 13.57
N PHE A 50 15.45 -20.43 13.77
CA PHE A 50 14.79 -19.15 13.62
C PHE A 50 14.82 -18.68 12.15
N HIS A 51 13.84 -17.88 11.77
CA HIS A 51 13.89 -17.20 10.48
C HIS A 51 15.17 -16.35 10.40
N PHE A 52 15.81 -16.36 9.23
CA PHE A 52 17.03 -15.61 8.96
C PHE A 52 18.23 -15.97 9.83
N SER A 53 18.31 -17.20 10.30
CA SER A 53 19.44 -17.69 11.12
C SER A 53 20.75 -17.87 10.33
N ASP A 54 20.69 -18.00 9.00
CA ASP A 54 21.86 -18.00 8.12
C ASP A 54 22.01 -16.63 7.44
N GLU A 55 23.23 -16.11 7.32
CA GLU A 55 23.50 -14.84 6.64
C GLU A 55 23.09 -14.83 5.17
N ARG A 56 22.94 -16.00 4.55
CA ARG A 56 22.55 -16.21 3.14
C ARG A 56 21.03 -16.34 2.93
N ASP A 57 20.26 -16.41 4.02
CA ASP A 57 18.79 -16.45 3.93
C ASP A 57 18.25 -15.22 3.22
N ILE A 58 17.24 -15.41 2.38
CA ILE A 58 16.71 -14.32 1.53
C ILE A 58 15.35 -13.84 2.02
N ALA A 59 15.23 -12.51 2.15
CA ALA A 59 13.96 -11.83 2.34
C ALA A 59 13.35 -11.47 0.97
N LEU A 60 12.12 -11.92 0.74
CA LEU A 60 11.37 -11.69 -0.50
C LEU A 60 10.17 -10.78 -0.26
N GLY A 61 9.84 -9.98 -1.27
CA GLY A 61 8.57 -9.27 -1.36
C GLY A 61 7.85 -9.65 -2.64
N LEU A 62 6.55 -9.91 -2.56
CA LEU A 62 5.70 -10.24 -3.70
C LEU A 62 4.93 -9.00 -4.16
N SER A 63 4.88 -8.77 -5.47
CA SER A 63 4.03 -7.73 -6.05
C SER A 63 3.23 -8.27 -7.23
N THR A 64 2.02 -7.75 -7.35
CA THR A 64 1.17 -7.94 -8.53
C THR A 64 0.33 -6.71 -8.78
N ASP A 65 0.07 -6.47 -10.05
CA ASP A 65 -0.83 -5.41 -10.49
C ASP A 65 -1.44 -5.78 -11.84
N GLY A 66 -2.65 -5.30 -12.10
CA GLY A 66 -3.32 -5.47 -13.38
C GLY A 66 -3.01 -4.34 -14.34
N PHE A 67 -2.22 -4.58 -15.38
CA PHE A 67 -1.94 -3.56 -16.37
C PHE A 67 -2.33 -3.97 -17.80
N GLY A 68 -2.60 -2.97 -18.64
CA GLY A 68 -2.87 -3.15 -20.06
C GLY A 68 -1.59 -3.05 -20.87
N PRO A 69 -1.03 -4.16 -21.41
CA PRO A 69 0.21 -4.13 -22.20
C PRO A 69 0.03 -3.48 -23.58
N PHE A 70 -1.23 -3.27 -24.01
CA PHE A 70 -1.58 -2.69 -25.29
C PHE A 70 -2.43 -1.41 -25.11
N LYS A 71 -2.50 -0.57 -26.14
CA LYS A 71 -3.36 0.63 -26.14
C LYS A 71 -4.86 0.31 -26.02
N GLN A 72 -5.28 -0.90 -26.36
CA GLN A 72 -6.65 -1.38 -26.17
C GLN A 72 -6.85 -1.72 -24.69
N ARG A 73 -7.75 -0.99 -24.01
CA ARG A 73 -8.01 -1.09 -22.56
C ARG A 73 -8.70 -2.39 -22.13
N ASP A 74 -9.20 -3.19 -23.05
CA ASP A 74 -9.88 -4.46 -22.83
C ASP A 74 -8.92 -5.66 -22.63
N LYS A 75 -7.62 -5.45 -22.87
CA LYS A 75 -6.60 -6.51 -22.71
C LYS A 75 -5.68 -6.17 -21.55
N THR A 76 -5.98 -6.76 -20.39
CA THR A 76 -5.15 -6.66 -19.20
C THR A 76 -4.41 -7.96 -18.93
N CYS A 77 -3.32 -7.89 -18.20
CA CYS A 77 -2.64 -9.06 -17.64
C CYS A 77 -2.17 -8.73 -16.22
N TRP A 78 -1.91 -9.78 -15.45
CA TRP A 78 -1.53 -9.67 -14.03
C TRP A 78 -0.19 -10.40 -13.83
N PRO A 79 0.95 -9.73 -13.98
CA PRO A 79 2.24 -10.31 -13.65
C PRO A 79 2.38 -10.47 -12.14
N VAL A 80 3.03 -11.54 -11.75
CA VAL A 80 3.45 -11.80 -10.37
C VAL A 80 4.96 -11.74 -10.32
N ILE A 81 5.49 -10.87 -9.48
CA ILE A 81 6.91 -10.53 -9.42
C ILE A 81 7.39 -10.68 -7.98
N LEU A 82 8.57 -11.26 -7.80
CA LEU A 82 9.29 -11.21 -6.53
C LEU A 82 10.43 -10.19 -6.59
N PHE A 83 10.60 -9.49 -5.49
CA PHE A 83 11.74 -8.62 -5.22
C PHE A 83 12.62 -9.23 -4.14
N ASN A 84 13.92 -9.21 -4.37
CA ASN A 84 14.90 -9.69 -3.42
C ASN A 84 15.40 -8.52 -2.55
N TYR A 85 14.95 -8.47 -1.31
CA TYR A 85 15.30 -7.41 -0.36
C TYR A 85 16.72 -7.52 0.18
N ASN A 86 17.40 -8.66 0.01
CA ASN A 86 18.83 -8.79 0.32
C ASN A 86 19.72 -7.92 -0.58
N LEU A 87 19.17 -7.39 -1.69
CA LEU A 87 19.86 -6.42 -2.52
C LEU A 87 19.73 -5.01 -1.91
N PRO A 88 20.76 -4.15 -2.05
CA PRO A 88 20.70 -2.76 -1.63
C PRO A 88 19.50 -1.99 -2.22
N PRO A 89 18.96 -0.98 -1.51
CA PRO A 89 17.75 -0.25 -1.93
C PRO A 89 17.83 0.41 -3.31
N ASP A 90 19.02 0.88 -3.70
CA ASP A 90 19.28 1.56 -4.98
C ASP A 90 19.18 0.64 -6.19
N ILE A 91 19.27 -0.69 -6.00
CA ILE A 91 19.25 -1.66 -7.10
C ILE A 91 18.12 -2.69 -7.02
N ARG A 92 17.54 -2.96 -5.84
CA ARG A 92 16.58 -4.07 -5.64
C ARG A 92 15.35 -4.01 -6.55
N PHE A 93 14.92 -2.82 -6.94
CA PHE A 93 13.75 -2.60 -7.80
C PHE A 93 14.12 -2.38 -9.29
N GLN A 94 15.40 -2.45 -9.65
CA GLN A 94 15.77 -2.37 -11.06
C GLN A 94 15.29 -3.60 -11.81
N LYS A 95 14.72 -3.41 -13.01
CA LYS A 95 14.09 -4.46 -13.83
C LYS A 95 14.94 -5.74 -13.95
N LYS A 96 16.26 -5.62 -14.07
CA LYS A 96 17.19 -6.76 -14.22
C LYS A 96 17.31 -7.64 -12.97
N TYR A 97 16.85 -7.17 -11.80
CA TYR A 97 16.87 -7.89 -10.54
C TYR A 97 15.49 -8.37 -10.09
N CYS A 98 14.43 -7.91 -10.75
CA CYS A 98 13.07 -8.40 -10.53
C CYS A 98 12.96 -9.85 -10.99
N ILE A 99 12.36 -10.70 -10.18
CA ILE A 99 12.11 -12.11 -10.50
C ILE A 99 10.67 -12.20 -11.00
N HIS A 100 10.48 -12.25 -12.31
CA HIS A 100 9.17 -12.50 -12.88
C HIS A 100 8.85 -13.99 -12.74
N LEU A 101 7.75 -14.30 -12.06
CA LEU A 101 7.33 -15.68 -11.81
C LEU A 101 6.42 -16.16 -12.94
N PHE A 102 5.28 -15.53 -13.08
CA PHE A 102 4.28 -15.81 -14.11
C PHE A 102 3.40 -14.61 -14.38
N THR A 103 2.61 -14.68 -15.43
CA THR A 103 1.61 -13.67 -15.75
C THR A 103 0.25 -14.34 -15.91
N ILE A 104 -0.75 -13.89 -15.15
CA ILE A 104 -2.13 -14.33 -15.30
C ILE A 104 -2.75 -13.55 -16.47
N PRO A 105 -3.26 -14.24 -17.52
CA PRO A 105 -3.85 -13.56 -18.66
C PRO A 105 -5.21 -12.93 -18.30
N GLY A 106 -5.46 -11.73 -18.86
CA GLY A 106 -6.76 -11.07 -18.78
C GLY A 106 -7.81 -11.66 -19.77
N PRO A 107 -8.79 -10.87 -20.17
CA PRO A 107 -8.90 -9.41 -20.09
C PRO A 107 -9.41 -8.84 -18.78
N LYS A 108 -9.91 -9.67 -17.89
CA LYS A 108 -10.50 -9.23 -16.61
C LYS A 108 -9.59 -9.58 -15.45
N LYS A 109 -9.89 -8.99 -14.29
CA LYS A 109 -9.32 -9.38 -12.99
C LYS A 109 -9.46 -10.89 -12.80
N PRO A 110 -8.44 -11.62 -12.31
CA PRO A 110 -8.54 -13.04 -12.00
C PRO A 110 -9.73 -13.32 -11.08
N TRP A 111 -10.51 -14.30 -11.43
CA TRP A 111 -11.61 -14.75 -10.57
C TRP A 111 -11.09 -15.51 -9.35
N ASP A 112 -10.14 -16.38 -9.60
CA ASP A 112 -9.49 -17.20 -8.58
C ASP A 112 -7.98 -16.99 -8.64
N TRP A 113 -7.52 -16.02 -7.85
CA TRP A 113 -6.11 -15.72 -7.66
C TRP A 113 -5.36 -16.88 -6.99
N ASP A 114 -6.00 -17.52 -6.02
CA ASP A 114 -5.37 -18.51 -5.16
C ASP A 114 -4.93 -19.75 -5.95
N SER A 115 -5.75 -20.20 -6.91
CA SER A 115 -5.38 -21.33 -7.79
C SER A 115 -4.14 -21.04 -8.63
N PHE A 116 -3.97 -19.80 -9.12
CA PHE A 116 -2.78 -19.43 -9.86
C PHE A 116 -1.54 -19.35 -8.98
N CYS A 117 -1.69 -18.94 -7.71
CA CYS A 117 -0.59 -18.78 -6.78
C CYS A 117 -0.25 -20.05 -6.00
N TRP A 118 -1.11 -21.07 -6.03
CA TRP A 118 -0.88 -22.30 -5.27
C TRP A 118 0.48 -22.96 -5.54
N PRO A 119 0.95 -23.14 -6.80
CA PRO A 119 2.29 -23.68 -7.05
C PRO A 119 3.41 -22.85 -6.44
N LEU A 120 3.30 -21.52 -6.52
CA LEU A 120 4.26 -20.61 -5.89
C LEU A 120 4.28 -20.77 -4.37
N VAL A 121 3.12 -20.87 -3.74
CA VAL A 121 3.02 -21.05 -2.28
C VAL A 121 3.69 -22.36 -1.86
N GLN A 122 3.50 -23.43 -2.61
CA GLN A 122 4.17 -24.71 -2.34
C GLN A 122 5.71 -24.59 -2.43
N GLU A 123 6.22 -23.87 -3.42
CA GLU A 123 7.65 -23.61 -3.55
C GLU A 123 8.18 -22.73 -2.40
N LEU A 124 7.44 -21.69 -2.01
CA LEU A 124 7.81 -20.82 -0.90
C LEU A 124 7.85 -21.56 0.44
N ILE A 125 6.90 -22.47 0.70
CA ILE A 125 6.91 -23.33 1.89
C ILE A 125 8.16 -24.24 1.87
N GLN A 126 8.52 -24.81 0.73
CA GLN A 126 9.75 -25.60 0.61
C GLN A 126 10.99 -24.75 0.86
N LEU A 127 11.00 -23.50 0.41
CA LEU A 127 12.09 -22.56 0.64
C LEU A 127 12.17 -22.12 2.11
N GLU A 128 11.06 -22.01 2.83
CA GLU A 128 11.06 -21.75 4.28
C GLU A 128 11.70 -22.91 5.07
N ILE A 129 11.43 -24.16 4.68
CA ILE A 129 11.99 -25.37 5.31
C ILE A 129 13.47 -25.52 4.93
N GLY A 130 13.84 -25.12 3.74
CA GLY A 130 15.20 -25.12 3.20
C GLY A 130 15.43 -26.11 2.07
N VAL A 131 16.19 -25.66 1.09
CA VAL A 131 16.60 -26.47 -0.07
C VAL A 131 18.11 -26.44 -0.22
N LYS A 132 18.69 -27.54 -0.73
CA LYS A 132 20.14 -27.58 -0.99
C LYS A 132 20.49 -26.64 -2.14
N ALA A 133 21.40 -25.72 -1.92
CA ALA A 133 21.92 -24.80 -2.93
C ALA A 133 23.45 -24.73 -2.87
N PHE A 134 24.05 -24.33 -4.00
CA PHE A 134 25.49 -24.14 -4.09
C PHE A 134 25.82 -22.65 -3.92
N ASP A 135 26.69 -22.33 -2.99
CA ASP A 135 27.23 -21.00 -2.78
C ASP A 135 28.56 -20.84 -3.50
N VAL A 136 28.60 -19.96 -4.50
CA VAL A 136 29.80 -19.69 -5.30
C VAL A 136 30.93 -19.00 -4.51
N ILE A 137 30.60 -18.34 -3.38
CA ILE A 137 31.59 -17.66 -2.55
C ILE A 137 32.33 -18.66 -1.67
N SER A 138 31.61 -19.50 -0.94
CA SER A 138 32.19 -20.53 -0.06
C SER A 138 32.57 -21.80 -0.79
N GLN A 139 32.20 -21.98 -2.06
CA GLN A 139 32.37 -23.18 -2.89
C GLN A 139 31.78 -24.45 -2.21
N ALA A 140 30.66 -24.27 -1.51
CA ALA A 140 30.03 -25.33 -0.74
C ALA A 140 28.54 -25.44 -0.99
N ILE A 141 27.99 -26.62 -0.77
CA ILE A 141 26.55 -26.83 -0.71
C ILE A 141 26.09 -26.47 0.71
N PHE A 142 24.98 -25.73 0.81
CA PHE A 142 24.37 -25.35 2.07
C PHE A 142 22.85 -25.48 2.00
N LEU A 143 22.18 -25.40 3.14
CA LEU A 143 20.72 -25.33 3.22
C LEU A 143 20.30 -23.88 3.04
N PHE A 144 19.64 -23.62 1.93
CA PHE A 144 19.19 -22.29 1.51
C PHE A 144 17.74 -22.08 1.92
N HIS A 145 17.46 -20.96 2.59
CA HIS A 145 16.11 -20.53 2.93
C HIS A 145 15.76 -19.22 2.25
N ALA A 146 14.47 -19.06 1.94
CA ALA A 146 13.94 -17.78 1.49
C ALA A 146 12.54 -17.58 2.08
N TYR A 147 12.31 -16.39 2.61
CA TYR A 147 11.10 -16.03 3.35
C TYR A 147 10.39 -14.88 2.66
N LEU A 148 9.10 -15.06 2.38
CA LEU A 148 8.24 -14.01 1.89
C LEU A 148 7.79 -13.14 3.07
N ILE A 149 8.35 -11.94 3.22
CA ILE A 149 8.08 -11.07 4.38
C ILE A 149 6.98 -10.05 4.14
N LEU A 150 6.70 -9.73 2.86
CA LEU A 150 5.63 -8.79 2.50
C LEU A 150 5.05 -9.07 1.11
N ALA A 151 3.80 -8.64 0.92
CA ALA A 151 3.13 -8.62 -0.38
C ALA A 151 2.42 -7.28 -0.58
N PHE A 152 2.62 -6.65 -1.74
CA PHE A 152 2.15 -5.29 -2.01
C PHE A 152 1.62 -5.12 -3.43
N GLY A 153 0.89 -4.04 -3.63
CA GLY A 153 0.26 -3.65 -4.87
C GLY A 153 -0.77 -2.56 -4.61
N ASP A 154 -1.53 -2.20 -5.62
CA ASP A 154 -2.64 -1.27 -5.47
C ASP A 154 -3.73 -1.81 -4.52
N ILE A 155 -4.68 -0.97 -4.11
CA ILE A 155 -5.76 -1.37 -3.20
C ILE A 155 -6.55 -2.58 -3.74
N PRO A 156 -6.97 -2.63 -5.02
CA PRO A 156 -7.61 -3.79 -5.64
C PRO A 156 -6.75 -5.06 -5.66
N ALA A 157 -5.46 -4.96 -5.94
CA ALA A 157 -4.55 -6.10 -5.99
C ALA A 157 -4.35 -6.71 -4.59
N VAL A 158 -4.06 -5.88 -3.59
CA VAL A 158 -3.90 -6.37 -2.21
C VAL A 158 -5.22 -6.94 -1.68
N ALA A 159 -6.37 -6.30 -1.98
CA ALA A 159 -7.67 -6.88 -1.63
C ALA A 159 -7.93 -8.24 -2.30
N LEU A 160 -7.38 -8.47 -3.49
CA LEU A 160 -7.43 -9.77 -4.17
C LEU A 160 -6.57 -10.80 -3.45
N ILE A 161 -5.30 -10.48 -3.18
CA ILE A 161 -4.33 -11.33 -2.48
C ILE A 161 -4.83 -11.72 -1.08
N MET A 162 -5.36 -10.78 -0.33
CA MET A 162 -5.89 -11.00 1.02
C MET A 162 -7.32 -11.57 1.04
N ARG A 163 -7.92 -11.88 -0.10
CA ARG A 163 -9.34 -12.28 -0.22
C ARG A 163 -10.31 -11.33 0.49
N MET A 164 -10.06 -10.04 0.41
CA MET A 164 -10.94 -9.01 0.98
C MET A 164 -11.98 -8.52 -0.01
N LYS A 165 -13.06 -7.92 0.49
CA LYS A 165 -14.06 -7.21 -0.34
C LYS A 165 -13.52 -5.89 -0.89
N GLY A 166 -12.46 -5.35 -0.28
CA GLY A 166 -11.78 -4.11 -0.69
C GLY A 166 -12.59 -2.86 -0.43
N GLN A 167 -12.27 -1.78 -1.13
CA GLN A 167 -12.78 -0.42 -0.91
C GLN A 167 -14.31 -0.28 -1.02
N ASN A 168 -14.99 -1.21 -1.69
CA ASN A 168 -16.44 -1.22 -1.82
C ASN A 168 -17.14 -2.09 -0.75
N GLY A 169 -16.41 -2.60 0.23
CA GLY A 169 -16.93 -3.39 1.34
C GLY A 169 -17.45 -2.53 2.49
N LEU A 170 -18.29 -3.12 3.35
CA LEU A 170 -18.70 -2.50 4.62
C LEU A 170 -17.53 -2.35 5.60
N SER A 171 -16.59 -3.30 5.59
CA SER A 171 -15.32 -3.26 6.33
C SER A 171 -14.18 -3.23 5.31
N PRO A 172 -13.88 -2.06 4.72
CA PRO A 172 -12.99 -1.97 3.56
C PRO A 172 -11.51 -1.99 3.94
N CYS A 173 -11.17 -1.58 5.17
CA CYS A 173 -9.80 -1.42 5.59
C CYS A 173 -9.14 -2.78 5.89
N ARG A 174 -7.93 -2.99 5.37
CA ARG A 174 -7.15 -4.20 5.67
C ARG A 174 -6.50 -4.15 7.06
N THR A 175 -6.23 -2.94 7.56
CA THR A 175 -5.50 -2.74 8.82
C THR A 175 -6.43 -2.62 10.03
N CYS A 176 -7.67 -2.12 9.85
CA CYS A 176 -8.58 -1.95 10.98
C CYS A 176 -10.01 -2.40 10.65
N ASN A 177 -10.78 -2.70 11.71
CA ASN A 177 -12.17 -3.19 11.66
C ASN A 177 -13.21 -2.06 11.58
N ILE A 178 -12.85 -0.87 11.12
CA ILE A 178 -13.82 0.22 10.97
C ILE A 178 -14.87 -0.12 9.92
N LYS A 179 -16.12 0.30 10.21
CA LYS A 179 -17.26 0.05 9.32
C LYS A 179 -17.53 1.26 8.44
N GLY A 180 -17.64 1.03 7.16
CA GLY A 180 -18.13 2.02 6.21
C GLY A 180 -19.63 2.25 6.30
N ILE A 181 -20.06 3.29 5.64
CA ILE A 181 -21.47 3.60 5.37
C ILE A 181 -21.64 3.81 3.86
N SER A 182 -22.86 3.61 3.38
CA SER A 182 -23.21 3.94 2.01
C SER A 182 -24.22 5.07 2.04
N VAL A 183 -23.86 6.22 1.46
CA VAL A 183 -24.76 7.35 1.26
C VAL A 183 -24.92 7.55 -0.25
N SER A 184 -26.14 7.39 -0.76
CA SER A 184 -26.40 7.31 -2.20
C SER A 184 -25.59 6.17 -2.83
N ARG A 185 -24.63 6.42 -3.70
CA ARG A 185 -23.76 5.41 -4.33
C ARG A 185 -22.31 5.53 -3.85
N THR A 186 -22.07 6.32 -2.81
CA THR A 186 -20.74 6.60 -2.28
C THR A 186 -20.52 5.82 -1.00
N TYR A 187 -19.45 5.04 -0.97
CA TYR A 187 -18.96 4.42 0.25
C TYR A 187 -18.01 5.38 0.94
N TYR A 188 -18.18 5.53 2.25
CA TYR A 188 -17.37 6.39 3.09
C TYR A 188 -17.16 5.73 4.46
N VAL A 189 -16.02 5.97 5.08
CA VAL A 189 -15.69 5.44 6.41
C VAL A 189 -15.43 6.61 7.36
N PRO A 190 -16.50 7.26 7.88
CA PRO A 190 -16.34 8.40 8.77
C PRO A 190 -15.92 7.94 10.16
N LEU A 191 -15.09 8.75 10.81
CA LEU A 191 -14.80 8.62 12.23
C LEU A 191 -16.03 9.03 13.06
N ARG A 192 -16.75 10.08 12.63
CA ARG A 192 -17.96 10.58 13.29
C ARG A 192 -19.22 10.23 12.48
N ARG A 193 -20.19 9.62 13.15
CA ARG A 193 -21.45 9.12 12.54
C ARG A 193 -22.71 9.76 13.07
N ASP A 194 -22.62 10.62 14.08
CA ASP A 194 -23.71 11.27 14.77
C ASP A 194 -24.62 12.11 13.86
N LYS A 195 -24.09 12.57 12.73
CA LYS A 195 -24.84 13.42 11.77
C LYS A 195 -25.37 12.67 10.55
N ILE A 196 -25.23 11.33 10.51
CA ILE A 196 -25.59 10.54 9.33
C ILE A 196 -26.88 9.76 9.62
N PRO A 197 -28.01 10.06 8.95
CA PRO A 197 -29.25 9.34 9.15
C PRO A 197 -29.09 7.83 8.88
N GLY A 198 -29.56 7.00 9.81
CA GLY A 198 -29.52 5.54 9.69
C GLY A 198 -28.17 4.89 9.91
N ALA A 199 -27.11 5.66 10.21
CA ALA A 199 -25.82 5.10 10.60
C ALA A 199 -25.83 4.63 12.06
N SER A 200 -25.00 3.60 12.36
CA SER A 200 -24.73 3.21 13.74
C SER A 200 -24.19 4.41 14.53
N PRO A 201 -24.56 4.59 15.80
CA PRO A 201 -24.04 5.65 16.66
C PRO A 201 -22.54 5.47 17.00
N GLN A 202 -21.91 4.39 16.55
CA GLN A 202 -20.52 4.09 16.80
C GLN A 202 -19.62 5.19 16.21
N GLN A 203 -18.85 5.82 17.08
CA GLN A 203 -17.78 6.75 16.71
C GLN A 203 -16.44 6.06 16.84
N TYR A 204 -15.49 6.45 15.96
CA TYR A 204 -14.12 5.97 16.02
C TYR A 204 -13.20 7.10 16.47
N ASN A 205 -12.29 6.76 17.37
CA ASN A 205 -11.18 7.65 17.73
C ASN A 205 -10.01 7.39 16.79
N ALA A 206 -9.52 8.42 16.11
CA ALA A 206 -8.37 8.29 15.19
C ALA A 206 -7.09 7.80 15.90
N SER A 207 -6.98 8.04 17.22
CA SER A 207 -5.84 7.58 18.02
C SER A 207 -6.03 6.18 18.62
N ASP A 208 -7.22 5.57 18.47
CA ASP A 208 -7.55 4.26 19.02
C ASP A 208 -8.51 3.53 18.07
N LEU A 209 -8.02 3.23 16.88
CA LEU A 209 -8.77 2.46 15.89
C LEU A 209 -8.74 0.97 16.22
N PRO A 210 -9.83 0.23 15.96
CA PRO A 210 -9.86 -1.23 16.18
C PRO A 210 -8.97 -1.93 15.16
N ILE A 211 -7.69 -2.07 15.46
CA ILE A 211 -6.70 -2.69 14.58
C ILE A 211 -6.95 -4.19 14.49
N ARG A 212 -6.84 -4.76 13.28
CA ARG A 212 -6.89 -6.22 13.06
C ARG A 212 -5.60 -6.86 13.52
N THR A 213 -5.69 -7.99 14.22
CA THR A 213 -4.55 -8.88 14.48
C THR A 213 -4.49 -10.00 13.43
N HIS A 214 -3.36 -10.70 13.38
CA HIS A 214 -3.17 -11.86 12.51
C HIS A 214 -4.18 -12.97 12.83
N GLU A 215 -4.29 -13.29 14.10
CA GLU A 215 -5.16 -14.33 14.61
C GLU A 215 -6.62 -14.00 14.32
N GLU A 216 -7.06 -12.78 14.65
CA GLU A 216 -8.43 -12.33 14.37
C GLU A 216 -8.76 -12.38 12.87
N PHE A 217 -7.81 -11.96 12.01
CA PHE A 217 -8.02 -12.01 10.56
C PHE A 217 -8.22 -13.44 10.07
N LEU A 218 -7.40 -14.38 10.52
CA LEU A 218 -7.50 -15.80 10.13
C LEU A 218 -8.75 -16.47 10.69
N GLU A 219 -9.12 -16.19 11.94
CA GLU A 219 -10.38 -16.68 12.54
C GLU A 219 -11.59 -16.21 11.74
N GLN A 220 -11.64 -14.92 11.38
CA GLN A 220 -12.70 -14.37 10.55
C GLN A 220 -12.73 -14.97 9.15
N ALA A 221 -11.55 -15.17 8.52
CA ALA A 221 -11.42 -15.79 7.21
C ALA A 221 -11.92 -17.25 7.23
N HIS A 222 -11.55 -18.00 8.28
CA HIS A 222 -11.99 -19.37 8.48
C HIS A 222 -13.51 -19.47 8.72
N ALA A 223 -14.06 -18.56 9.55
CA ALA A 223 -15.50 -18.51 9.78
C ALA A 223 -16.30 -18.23 8.49
N VAL A 224 -15.76 -17.43 7.58
CA VAL A 224 -16.37 -17.18 6.26
C VAL A 224 -16.28 -18.41 5.38
N GLU A 225 -15.11 -19.05 5.27
CA GLU A 225 -14.87 -20.21 4.41
C GLU A 225 -15.73 -21.41 4.85
N MET A 226 -15.86 -21.64 6.16
CA MET A 226 -16.62 -22.76 6.75
C MET A 226 -18.11 -22.46 6.96
N ALA A 227 -18.62 -21.37 6.38
CA ALA A 227 -20.04 -21.02 6.51
C ALA A 227 -20.95 -22.13 5.93
N PRO A 228 -22.02 -22.54 6.66
CA PRO A 228 -22.81 -23.71 6.30
C PRO A 228 -23.65 -23.54 5.03
N ASN A 229 -23.83 -22.31 4.56
CA ASN A 229 -24.58 -21.98 3.34
C ASN A 229 -24.20 -20.61 2.79
N ASN A 230 -24.55 -20.34 1.54
CA ASN A 230 -24.21 -19.11 0.85
C ASN A 230 -24.74 -17.84 1.54
N SER A 231 -25.93 -17.90 2.15
CA SER A 231 -26.50 -16.74 2.85
C SER A 231 -25.65 -16.35 4.08
N THR A 232 -25.22 -17.34 4.85
CA THR A 232 -24.33 -17.14 6.01
C THR A 232 -22.94 -16.66 5.55
N HIS A 233 -22.41 -17.28 4.48
CA HIS A 233 -21.14 -16.88 3.87
C HIS A 233 -21.17 -15.40 3.47
N GLU A 234 -22.16 -14.96 2.70
CA GLU A 234 -22.27 -13.56 2.26
C GLU A 234 -22.47 -12.58 3.42
N ARG A 235 -23.24 -12.97 4.44
CA ARG A 235 -23.44 -12.18 5.65
C ARG A 235 -22.12 -11.97 6.41
N LEU A 236 -21.38 -13.04 6.67
CA LEU A 236 -20.07 -12.99 7.36
C LEU A 236 -19.04 -12.23 6.52
N ALA A 237 -18.97 -12.53 5.22
CA ALA A 237 -18.08 -11.83 4.31
C ALA A 237 -18.35 -10.32 4.25
N LYS A 238 -19.62 -9.90 4.30
CA LYS A 238 -19.99 -8.49 4.41
C LYS A 238 -19.62 -7.90 5.76
N GLN A 239 -19.82 -8.66 6.84
CA GLN A 239 -19.54 -8.23 8.20
C GLN A 239 -18.04 -7.99 8.42
N TYR A 240 -17.19 -8.94 8.02
CA TYR A 240 -15.75 -8.90 8.26
C TYR A 240 -14.97 -8.20 7.14
N GLY A 241 -15.56 -8.07 5.95
CA GLY A 241 -14.88 -7.55 4.76
C GLY A 241 -13.91 -8.56 4.12
N ILE A 242 -14.00 -9.83 4.51
CA ILE A 242 -13.15 -10.95 4.10
C ILE A 242 -14.00 -11.95 3.33
N LYS A 243 -13.48 -12.59 2.29
CA LYS A 243 -14.20 -13.53 1.43
C LYS A 243 -13.86 -15.00 1.67
N GLY A 244 -12.84 -15.28 2.47
CA GLY A 244 -12.34 -16.62 2.79
C GLY A 244 -10.87 -16.61 3.14
N ILE A 245 -10.26 -17.79 3.29
CA ILE A 245 -8.87 -17.98 3.67
C ILE A 245 -7.95 -17.68 2.47
N PRO A 246 -7.03 -16.69 2.55
CA PRO A 246 -6.07 -16.44 1.48
C PRO A 246 -5.04 -17.58 1.37
N VAL A 247 -4.66 -17.96 0.16
CA VAL A 247 -3.63 -19.00 -0.04
C VAL A 247 -2.27 -18.64 0.59
N LEU A 248 -1.93 -17.36 0.60
CA LEU A 248 -0.70 -16.86 1.23
C LEU A 248 -0.68 -17.02 2.76
N SER A 249 -1.81 -17.30 3.42
CA SER A 249 -1.84 -17.56 4.87
C SER A 249 -1.12 -18.85 5.28
N SER A 250 -0.79 -19.72 4.32
CA SER A 250 0.03 -20.90 4.54
C SER A 250 1.53 -20.61 4.68
N ILE A 251 1.97 -19.38 4.43
CA ILE A 251 3.36 -18.96 4.53
C ILE A 251 3.60 -18.39 5.92
N SER A 252 4.50 -19.03 6.68
CA SER A 252 4.71 -18.74 8.10
C SER A 252 5.36 -17.38 8.36
N SER A 253 6.12 -16.89 7.39
CA SER A 253 6.80 -15.59 7.45
C SER A 253 5.89 -14.39 7.16
N LEU A 254 4.61 -14.61 6.82
CA LEU A 254 3.63 -13.54 6.63
C LEU A 254 2.73 -13.33 7.85
N SER A 255 2.49 -12.09 8.19
CA SER A 255 1.53 -11.66 9.22
C SER A 255 0.44 -10.76 8.62
N PHE A 256 -0.82 -11.14 8.81
CA PHE A 256 -1.98 -10.39 8.34
C PHE A 256 -2.45 -9.41 9.43
N PRO A 257 -2.62 -8.10 9.14
CA PRO A 257 -2.36 -7.42 7.86
C PRO A 257 -0.94 -6.85 7.71
N SER A 258 -0.04 -7.03 8.68
CA SER A 258 1.23 -6.30 8.80
C SER A 258 2.17 -6.47 7.60
N SER A 259 2.15 -7.66 6.98
CA SER A 259 2.92 -7.94 5.76
C SER A 259 2.34 -7.33 4.47
N PHE A 260 1.26 -6.54 4.56
CA PHE A 260 0.58 -5.96 3.40
C PHE A 260 0.57 -4.43 3.49
N PRO A 261 1.70 -3.76 3.23
CA PRO A 261 1.83 -2.31 3.35
C PRO A 261 0.93 -1.57 2.36
N PHE A 262 0.63 -0.30 2.67
CA PHE A 262 -0.08 0.57 1.75
C PHE A 262 0.84 1.01 0.62
N ASP A 263 0.32 1.00 -0.61
CA ASP A 263 0.97 1.63 -1.75
C ASP A 263 0.75 3.14 -1.67
N PHE A 264 1.82 3.86 -1.37
CA PHE A 264 1.79 5.30 -1.19
C PHE A 264 1.42 6.03 -2.48
N MET A 265 1.87 5.54 -3.63
CA MET A 265 1.59 6.15 -4.93
C MET A 265 0.10 6.15 -5.24
N HIS A 266 -0.54 4.98 -5.20
CA HIS A 266 -1.97 4.87 -5.47
C HIS A 266 -2.82 5.50 -4.37
N LEU A 267 -2.42 5.38 -3.09
CA LEU A 267 -3.20 5.95 -1.99
C LEU A 267 -3.21 7.47 -2.02
N ILE A 268 -2.06 8.09 -2.16
CA ILE A 268 -1.91 9.55 -2.04
C ILE A 268 -2.09 10.24 -3.41
N TRP A 269 -1.26 9.84 -4.41
CA TRP A 269 -1.20 10.59 -5.66
C TRP A 269 -2.37 10.30 -6.59
N GLU A 270 -2.84 9.07 -6.65
CA GLU A 270 -3.90 8.67 -7.58
C GLU A 270 -5.30 8.60 -6.95
N ASN A 271 -5.42 8.64 -5.62
CA ASN A 271 -6.71 8.66 -4.95
C ASN A 271 -6.95 9.92 -4.12
N LEU A 272 -6.13 10.18 -3.10
CA LEU A 272 -6.41 11.27 -2.16
C LEU A 272 -6.39 12.64 -2.84
N LEU A 273 -5.33 12.93 -3.60
CA LEU A 273 -5.16 14.24 -4.24
C LEU A 273 -6.22 14.52 -5.33
N PRO A 274 -6.51 13.60 -6.26
CA PRO A 274 -7.61 13.78 -7.21
C PRO A 274 -8.96 14.04 -6.54
N ASN A 275 -9.26 13.30 -5.46
CA ASN A 275 -10.51 13.51 -4.73
C ASN A 275 -10.56 14.89 -4.04
N LEU A 276 -9.46 15.36 -3.44
CA LEU A 276 -9.39 16.71 -2.88
C LEU A 276 -9.63 17.79 -3.95
N ILE A 277 -9.07 17.60 -5.13
CA ILE A 277 -9.31 18.52 -6.26
C ILE A 277 -10.78 18.54 -6.64
N LEU A 278 -11.43 17.38 -6.73
CA LEU A 278 -12.87 17.30 -7.00
C LEU A 278 -13.70 18.01 -5.92
N PHE A 279 -13.31 17.96 -4.64
CA PHE A 279 -13.94 18.76 -3.60
C PHE A 279 -13.73 20.26 -3.82
N TRP A 280 -12.52 20.68 -4.15
CA TRP A 280 -12.19 22.09 -4.37
C TRP A 280 -12.84 22.67 -5.62
N THR A 281 -13.14 21.85 -6.63
CA THR A 281 -13.87 22.27 -7.83
C THR A 281 -15.39 22.11 -7.69
N GLY A 282 -15.88 21.47 -6.62
CA GLY A 282 -17.31 21.18 -6.43
C GLY A 282 -17.83 20.06 -7.33
N GLU A 283 -16.96 19.20 -7.83
CA GLU A 283 -17.28 18.10 -8.77
C GLU A 283 -17.26 16.71 -8.13
N PHE A 284 -17.07 16.63 -6.80
CA PHE A 284 -16.99 15.34 -6.13
C PHE A 284 -18.36 14.66 -6.07
N LYS A 285 -18.58 13.70 -6.96
CA LYS A 285 -19.78 12.84 -7.06
C LYS A 285 -21.10 13.65 -6.92
N ASP A 286 -22.13 13.05 -6.30
CA ASP A 286 -23.46 13.61 -6.15
C ASP A 286 -23.62 14.45 -4.86
N LEU A 287 -22.55 15.02 -4.31
CA LEU A 287 -22.64 15.86 -3.12
C LEU A 287 -23.09 17.29 -3.47
N ASP A 288 -23.93 17.86 -2.62
CA ASP A 288 -24.26 19.29 -2.72
C ASP A 288 -23.07 20.13 -2.25
N HIS A 289 -22.40 20.74 -3.21
CA HIS A 289 -21.26 21.64 -3.00
C HIS A 289 -21.63 23.11 -2.96
N GLN A 290 -22.94 23.48 -3.12
CA GLN A 290 -23.36 24.85 -3.16
C GLN A 290 -22.99 25.61 -1.89
N ASN A 291 -22.34 26.77 -2.07
CA ASN A 291 -21.88 27.64 -0.97
C ASN A 291 -20.91 27.05 0.05
N LYS A 292 -20.28 25.90 -0.24
CA LYS A 292 -19.25 25.36 0.63
C LYS A 292 -17.98 26.20 0.57
N GLY A 293 -17.38 26.50 1.73
CA GLY A 293 -16.24 27.40 1.83
C GLY A 293 -14.93 26.84 1.26
N TYR A 294 -14.87 25.54 1.01
CA TYR A 294 -13.73 24.86 0.38
C TYR A 294 -13.77 24.91 -1.15
N VAL A 295 -14.90 25.27 -1.75
CA VAL A 295 -15.03 25.35 -3.22
C VAL A 295 -14.37 26.61 -3.74
N ILE A 296 -13.45 26.44 -4.67
CA ILE A 296 -12.75 27.51 -5.40
C ILE A 296 -13.60 27.90 -6.61
N ALA A 297 -13.80 29.19 -6.81
CA ALA A 297 -14.57 29.65 -7.96
C ALA A 297 -13.93 29.24 -9.30
N PRO A 298 -14.71 28.84 -10.33
CA PRO A 298 -14.17 28.30 -11.59
C PRO A 298 -13.12 29.18 -12.26
N HIS A 299 -13.32 30.52 -12.27
CA HIS A 299 -12.35 31.43 -12.86
C HIS A 299 -11.01 31.47 -12.09
N ILE A 300 -11.06 31.31 -10.75
CA ILE A 300 -9.85 31.20 -9.90
C ILE A 300 -9.15 29.88 -10.17
N TRP A 301 -9.90 28.77 -10.26
CA TRP A 301 -9.34 27.45 -10.55
C TRP A 301 -8.68 27.41 -11.95
N ASN A 302 -9.30 28.03 -12.94
CA ASN A 302 -8.71 28.20 -14.27
C ASN A 302 -7.39 29.00 -14.22
N ALA A 303 -7.30 30.05 -13.42
CA ALA A 303 -6.06 30.79 -13.22
C ALA A 303 -4.98 29.94 -12.53
N VAL A 304 -5.34 29.09 -11.55
CA VAL A 304 -4.46 28.11 -10.94
C VAL A 304 -3.91 27.14 -12.00
N GLY A 305 -4.79 26.64 -12.90
CA GLY A 305 -4.40 25.73 -13.98
C GLY A 305 -3.42 26.37 -14.97
N VAL A 306 -3.66 27.61 -15.39
CA VAL A 306 -2.76 28.36 -16.29
C VAL A 306 -1.39 28.57 -15.62
N THR A 307 -1.37 29.00 -14.35
CA THR A 307 -0.11 29.24 -13.60
C THR A 307 0.65 27.92 -13.41
N THR A 308 -0.07 26.81 -13.13
CA THR A 308 0.53 25.45 -13.04
C THR A 308 1.24 25.08 -14.34
N ALA A 309 0.57 25.21 -15.48
CA ALA A 309 1.20 24.87 -16.77
C ALA A 309 2.40 25.77 -17.11
N ALA A 310 2.31 27.07 -16.78
CA ALA A 310 3.40 28.01 -17.01
C ALA A 310 4.65 27.71 -16.16
N SER A 311 4.50 27.10 -14.98
CA SER A 311 5.63 26.72 -14.10
C SER A 311 6.60 25.74 -14.76
N GLY A 312 6.13 24.92 -15.72
CA GLY A 312 6.98 23.98 -16.46
C GLY A 312 8.12 24.63 -17.24
N ALA A 313 8.02 25.93 -17.55
CA ALA A 313 9.10 26.68 -18.19
C ALA A 313 10.26 27.03 -17.24
N THR A 314 10.04 26.98 -15.93
CA THR A 314 11.02 27.41 -14.90
C THR A 314 11.47 26.27 -13.98
N ILE A 315 10.76 25.17 -13.94
CA ILE A 315 11.11 23.99 -13.15
C ILE A 315 12.14 23.15 -13.94
N PRO A 316 13.31 22.84 -13.35
CA PRO A 316 14.32 22.02 -14.01
C PRO A 316 13.77 20.61 -14.37
N ALA A 317 14.20 20.06 -15.51
CA ALA A 317 13.81 18.72 -15.98
C ALA A 317 14.20 17.59 -14.99
N ALA A 318 15.13 17.82 -14.08
CA ALA A 318 15.49 16.88 -13.01
C ALA A 318 14.31 16.57 -12.05
N PHE A 319 13.29 17.42 -12.00
CA PHE A 319 12.05 17.18 -11.24
C PHE A 319 11.03 16.32 -12.02
N GLY A 320 11.39 15.80 -13.16
CA GLY A 320 10.53 14.95 -13.99
C GLY A 320 9.69 15.72 -15.01
N ALA A 321 8.58 15.12 -15.43
CA ALA A 321 7.72 15.68 -16.45
C ALA A 321 7.01 16.96 -16.01
N SER A 322 6.90 17.93 -16.93
CA SER A 322 6.16 19.17 -16.69
C SER A 322 4.68 18.89 -16.37
N VAL A 323 4.16 19.57 -15.35
CA VAL A 323 2.77 19.43 -14.93
C VAL A 323 1.87 20.18 -15.91
N PRO A 324 0.86 19.54 -16.51
CA PRO A 324 -0.06 20.21 -17.46
C PRO A 324 -1.00 21.18 -16.73
N ASN A 325 -1.85 21.86 -17.49
CA ASN A 325 -2.91 22.67 -16.90
C ASN A 325 -3.89 21.78 -16.11
N ILE A 326 -3.81 21.80 -14.79
CA ILE A 326 -4.59 20.92 -13.91
C ILE A 326 -6.10 21.19 -13.98
N ALA A 327 -6.52 22.37 -14.39
CA ALA A 327 -7.94 22.71 -14.50
C ALA A 327 -8.60 22.11 -15.76
N THR A 328 -7.83 21.85 -16.82
CA THR A 328 -8.38 21.40 -18.10
C THR A 328 -7.83 20.05 -18.56
N LYS A 329 -6.72 19.59 -17.96
CA LYS A 329 -6.00 18.37 -18.37
C LYS A 329 -5.68 17.45 -17.19
N GLN A 330 -6.49 17.46 -16.15
CA GLN A 330 -6.30 16.62 -14.97
C GLN A 330 -6.21 15.12 -15.31
N SER A 331 -6.98 14.65 -16.30
CA SER A 331 -6.95 13.25 -16.76
C SER A 331 -5.64 12.82 -17.43
N GLN A 332 -4.75 13.76 -17.73
CA GLN A 332 -3.42 13.49 -18.31
C GLN A 332 -2.31 13.45 -17.25
N MET A 333 -2.65 13.72 -15.97
CA MET A 333 -1.67 13.72 -14.90
C MET A 333 -1.29 12.30 -14.48
N SER A 334 0.00 12.04 -14.40
CA SER A 334 0.56 10.84 -13.78
C SER A 334 0.72 11.04 -12.26
N ALA A 335 0.96 9.96 -11.52
CA ALA A 335 1.30 10.00 -10.10
C ALA A 335 2.51 10.93 -9.81
N GLU A 336 3.55 10.87 -10.64
CA GLU A 336 4.71 11.76 -10.56
C GLU A 336 4.32 13.25 -10.71
N MET A 337 3.45 13.57 -11.67
CA MET A 337 2.97 14.93 -11.86
C MET A 337 2.12 15.42 -10.68
N TYR A 338 1.29 14.54 -10.08
CA TYR A 338 0.56 14.86 -8.85
C TYR A 338 1.51 15.11 -7.69
N SER A 339 2.58 14.30 -7.54
CA SER A 339 3.61 14.50 -6.53
C SER A 339 4.28 15.86 -6.70
N ASN A 340 4.78 16.17 -7.90
CA ASN A 340 5.46 17.43 -8.20
C ASN A 340 4.53 18.64 -7.97
N TRP A 341 3.29 18.53 -8.42
CA TRP A 341 2.30 19.58 -8.21
C TRP A 341 2.05 19.83 -6.72
N THR A 342 1.79 18.76 -5.98
CA THR A 342 1.44 18.86 -4.55
C THR A 342 2.58 19.41 -3.70
N LEU A 343 3.81 18.97 -3.96
CA LEU A 343 4.97 19.29 -3.11
C LEU A 343 5.58 20.66 -3.42
N TYR A 344 5.52 21.10 -4.68
CA TYR A 344 6.29 22.26 -5.13
C TYR A 344 5.43 23.37 -5.75
N ILE A 345 4.35 23.06 -6.47
CA ILE A 345 3.57 24.04 -7.23
C ILE A 345 2.35 24.49 -6.42
N ALA A 346 1.53 23.54 -5.94
CA ALA A 346 0.27 23.82 -5.25
C ALA A 346 0.42 24.71 -4.01
N PRO A 347 1.46 24.57 -3.17
CA PRO A 347 1.71 25.46 -2.03
C PRO A 347 1.77 26.94 -2.44
N ILE A 348 2.23 27.24 -3.64
CA ILE A 348 2.36 28.60 -4.17
C ILE A 348 1.06 29.04 -4.83
N VAL A 349 0.55 28.24 -5.77
CA VAL A 349 -0.59 28.66 -6.63
C VAL A 349 -1.94 28.65 -5.90
N LEU A 350 -2.09 27.86 -4.83
CA LEU A 350 -3.32 27.80 -4.01
C LEU A 350 -3.37 28.84 -2.89
N ARG A 351 -2.24 29.52 -2.59
CA ARG A 351 -2.19 30.53 -1.53
C ARG A 351 -3.18 31.67 -1.81
N GLY A 352 -4.07 31.90 -0.85
CA GLY A 352 -5.09 32.97 -0.96
C GLY A 352 -6.21 32.67 -1.99
N ARG A 353 -6.35 31.44 -2.48
CA ARG A 353 -7.40 31.10 -3.48
C ARG A 353 -8.68 30.54 -2.86
N PHE A 354 -8.65 30.08 -1.63
CA PHE A 354 -9.84 29.64 -0.91
C PHE A 354 -10.58 30.83 -0.26
N LYS A 355 -11.90 30.73 -0.16
CA LYS A 355 -12.73 31.73 0.55
C LYS A 355 -12.32 31.88 2.04
N LYS A 356 -11.90 30.78 2.67
CA LYS A 356 -11.40 30.77 4.05
C LYS A 356 -10.02 30.13 4.09
N ASN A 357 -9.07 30.80 4.72
CA ASN A 357 -7.67 30.34 4.79
C ASN A 357 -7.50 28.99 5.47
N LYS A 358 -8.46 28.56 6.30
CA LYS A 358 -8.37 27.25 6.98
C LYS A 358 -8.21 26.08 6.00
N TYR A 359 -8.80 26.15 4.79
CA TYR A 359 -8.69 25.08 3.80
C TYR A 359 -7.29 25.03 3.15
N TYR A 360 -6.67 26.16 2.95
CA TYR A 360 -5.27 26.22 2.53
C TYR A 360 -4.34 25.69 3.65
N THR A 361 -4.56 26.09 4.89
CA THR A 361 -3.78 25.61 6.04
C THR A 361 -3.91 24.09 6.18
N HIS A 362 -5.13 23.55 6.04
CA HIS A 362 -5.38 22.10 6.08
C HIS A 362 -4.66 21.36 4.95
N PHE A 363 -4.63 21.91 3.74
CA PHE A 363 -3.84 21.37 2.63
C PHE A 363 -2.33 21.40 2.96
N MET A 364 -1.83 22.48 3.51
CA MET A 364 -0.41 22.60 3.89
C MET A 364 0.01 21.63 4.99
N GLN A 365 -0.89 21.29 5.92
CA GLN A 365 -0.65 20.22 6.90
C GLN A 365 -0.44 18.87 6.19
N LEU A 366 -1.29 18.53 5.22
CA LEU A 366 -1.11 17.32 4.42
C LEU A 366 0.22 17.32 3.69
N VAL A 367 0.60 18.43 3.02
CA VAL A 367 1.88 18.56 2.31
C VAL A 367 3.05 18.33 3.26
N ARG A 368 2.99 18.84 4.50
CA ARG A 368 4.03 18.64 5.51
C ARG A 368 4.19 17.18 5.87
N VAL A 369 3.09 16.50 6.18
CA VAL A 369 3.12 15.06 6.56
C VAL A 369 3.61 14.20 5.39
N ILE A 370 3.15 14.48 4.17
CA ILE A 370 3.62 13.79 2.97
C ILE A 370 5.14 13.96 2.79
N LYS A 371 5.68 15.17 2.98
CA LYS A 371 7.13 15.41 2.90
C LYS A 371 7.92 14.58 3.90
N LEU A 372 7.41 14.43 5.12
CA LEU A 372 8.01 13.53 6.10
C LEU A 372 8.01 12.10 5.62
N CYS A 373 6.86 11.60 5.11
CA CYS A 373 6.76 10.22 4.59
C CYS A 373 7.70 9.91 3.41
N LEU A 374 8.23 10.93 2.74
CA LEU A 374 9.15 10.76 1.60
C LEU A 374 10.63 10.88 2.01
N ALA A 375 10.94 11.02 3.29
CA ALA A 375 12.31 10.98 3.78
C ALA A 375 12.90 9.57 3.62
N PHE A 376 14.21 9.47 3.47
CA PHE A 376 14.91 8.18 3.39
C PHE A 376 15.19 7.56 4.75
N GLU A 377 15.06 8.35 5.80
CA GLU A 377 15.30 7.93 7.18
C GLU A 377 14.30 8.64 8.09
N PHE A 378 13.77 7.91 9.07
CA PHE A 378 12.86 8.42 10.08
C PHE A 378 13.41 8.12 11.45
N ASP A 379 13.43 9.12 12.31
CA ASP A 379 13.58 8.93 13.75
C ASP A 379 12.19 8.80 14.42
N GLU A 380 12.18 8.48 15.71
CA GLU A 380 10.95 8.34 16.49
C GLU A 380 10.12 9.64 16.50
N ALA A 381 10.78 10.81 16.52
CA ALA A 381 10.11 12.09 16.48
C ALA A 381 9.39 12.33 15.15
N ALA A 382 10.02 11.99 14.02
CA ALA A 382 9.41 12.05 12.70
C ALA A 382 8.23 11.08 12.56
N LEU A 383 8.34 9.85 13.08
CA LEU A 383 7.25 8.88 13.09
C LEU A 383 6.05 9.37 13.89
N ASN A 384 6.28 9.94 15.07
CA ASN A 384 5.22 10.53 15.89
C ASN A 384 4.59 11.75 15.20
N GLU A 385 5.38 12.60 14.51
CA GLU A 385 4.85 13.72 13.75
C GLU A 385 4.00 13.27 12.56
N ILE A 386 4.36 12.19 11.87
CA ILE A 386 3.56 11.58 10.79
C ILE A 386 2.24 11.06 11.34
N ASP A 387 2.26 10.31 12.43
CA ASP A 387 1.08 9.71 13.04
C ASP A 387 0.08 10.78 13.52
N GLU A 388 0.53 11.70 14.35
CA GLU A 388 -0.31 12.80 14.85
C GLU A 388 -0.74 13.76 13.73
N GLY A 389 0.11 13.95 12.73
CA GLY A 389 -0.19 14.76 11.57
C GLY A 389 -1.35 14.21 10.75
N PHE A 390 -1.37 12.91 10.45
CA PHE A 390 -2.50 12.27 9.75
C PHE A 390 -3.76 12.23 10.60
N LYS A 391 -3.68 11.92 11.89
CA LYS A 391 -4.83 11.95 12.82
C LYS A 391 -5.49 13.32 12.83
N SER A 392 -4.70 14.37 13.02
CA SER A 392 -5.18 15.76 13.03
C SER A 392 -5.76 16.17 11.68
N TRP A 393 -5.11 15.76 10.59
CA TRP A 393 -5.57 16.08 9.24
C TRP A 393 -6.93 15.44 8.94
N VAL A 394 -7.13 14.16 9.24
CA VAL A 394 -8.41 13.45 9.02
C VAL A 394 -9.51 14.06 9.90
N GLN A 395 -9.22 14.41 11.16
CA GLN A 395 -10.19 15.08 12.02
C GLN A 395 -10.62 16.45 11.44
N GLY A 396 -9.67 17.20 10.90
CA GLY A 396 -9.95 18.47 10.21
C GLY A 396 -10.71 18.31 8.89
N TYR A 397 -10.49 17.21 8.18
CA TYR A 397 -11.19 16.87 6.95
C TYR A 397 -12.70 16.61 7.19
N GLU A 398 -13.07 16.04 8.34
CA GLU A 398 -14.46 15.76 8.71
C GLU A 398 -15.21 16.96 9.34
N GLN A 399 -14.56 18.10 9.60
CA GLN A 399 -15.14 19.36 10.15
C GLN A 399 -15.55 20.34 9.07
#